data_f39d3928c8a427e0e8af682776d5cbec
#
_entry.id   f39d3928c8a427e0e8af682776d5cbec
#
_cell.length_a   1.000
_cell.length_b   1.000
_cell.length_c   1.000
_cell.angle_alpha   90.00
_cell.angle_beta   90.00
_cell.angle_gamma   90.00
#
_symmetry.space_group_name_H-M   'P 1'
#
loop_
_entity.id
_entity.type
_entity.pdbx_description
1 polymer ?
#
loop_
_entity_poly.entity_id
_entity_poly.type
_entity_poly.pdbx_seq_one_letter_code
_entity_poly.pdbx_strand_id
1 'polypeptide(L)'
;ALKDCPPSSLSGLLHGYLSVYSMVRVYPWLEDEYGSLWDIHDRIREIARIIQELLKDKDLPVDTRAGYVVDLMDAYLLYSDMKFLDSALDVAYEILIPKGRDKIVLPCRTPNICRLLCNCYYFTGDAECGVLVGKMVMEALGYMRGGECDDWVRWWNIICLYDDISGMMGFSIEERTQLSEEKNRLIVRVKQKEKKMVEAITSM
;
A
#
# COMPACT_ATOMS: atom_id res chain seq x y z
N ALA A 1 -10.54 -2.02 -23.39
CA ALA A 1 -9.09 -1.74 -23.22
C ALA A 1 -8.86 -1.13 -21.85
N LEU A 2 -7.57 -1.10 -21.37
CA LEU A 2 -7.23 -0.51 -20.05
C LEU A 2 -7.63 0.97 -19.93
N LYS A 3 -7.67 1.70 -21.06
CA LYS A 3 -8.10 3.11 -21.12
C LYS A 3 -9.57 3.33 -20.77
N ASP A 4 -10.37 2.28 -20.84
CA ASP A 4 -11.81 2.33 -20.51
C ASP A 4 -12.07 1.85 -19.07
N CYS A 5 -10.99 1.45 -18.34
CA CYS A 5 -11.08 1.03 -16.96
C CYS A 5 -11.34 2.25 -16.06
N PRO A 6 -12.33 2.18 -15.15
CA PRO A 6 -12.55 3.25 -14.20
C PRO A 6 -11.26 3.54 -13.40
N PRO A 7 -10.88 4.80 -13.19
CA PRO A 7 -9.70 5.15 -12.41
C PRO A 7 -9.66 4.47 -11.04
N SER A 8 -10.82 4.32 -10.38
CA SER A 8 -10.94 3.65 -9.08
C SER A 8 -10.54 2.17 -9.07
N SER A 9 -10.49 1.53 -10.24
CA SER A 9 -10.13 0.11 -10.37
C SER A 9 -8.66 -0.12 -10.74
N LEU A 10 -7.94 0.91 -11.17
CA LEU A 10 -6.56 0.79 -11.69
C LEU A 10 -5.59 0.30 -10.62
N SER A 11 -5.68 0.83 -9.39
CA SER A 11 -4.85 0.39 -8.27
C SER A 11 -5.05 -1.11 -7.97
N GLY A 12 -6.31 -1.54 -7.86
CA GLY A 12 -6.62 -2.96 -7.66
C GLY A 12 -6.12 -3.84 -8.79
N LEU A 13 -6.22 -3.36 -10.04
CA LEU A 13 -5.75 -4.07 -11.21
C LEU A 13 -4.22 -4.19 -11.21
N LEU A 14 -3.49 -3.11 -10.88
CA LEU A 14 -2.05 -3.12 -10.74
C LEU A 14 -1.59 -4.16 -9.71
N HIS A 15 -2.17 -4.13 -8.51
CA HIS A 15 -1.84 -5.09 -7.46
C HIS A 15 -2.17 -6.53 -7.83
N GLY A 16 -3.27 -6.75 -8.54
CA GLY A 16 -3.61 -8.05 -9.10
C GLY A 16 -2.52 -8.57 -10.04
N TYR A 17 -2.10 -7.76 -11.00
CA TYR A 17 -1.03 -8.13 -11.93
C TYR A 17 0.33 -8.30 -11.23
N LEU A 18 0.70 -7.46 -10.26
CA LEU A 18 1.92 -7.62 -9.46
C LEU A 18 1.93 -8.94 -8.69
N SER A 19 0.79 -9.33 -8.13
CA SER A 19 0.64 -10.60 -7.41
C SER A 19 0.78 -11.78 -8.37
N VAL A 20 0.09 -11.74 -9.52
CA VAL A 20 0.18 -12.77 -10.56
C VAL A 20 1.61 -12.87 -11.11
N TYR A 21 2.27 -11.73 -11.39
CA TYR A 21 3.65 -11.71 -11.81
C TYR A 21 4.58 -12.42 -10.81
N SER A 22 4.41 -12.13 -9.53
CA SER A 22 5.20 -12.77 -8.47
C SER A 22 4.96 -14.28 -8.40
N MET A 23 3.71 -14.73 -8.55
CA MET A 23 3.36 -16.16 -8.57
C MET A 23 3.95 -16.86 -9.80
N VAL A 24 3.72 -16.32 -10.99
CA VAL A 24 4.20 -16.93 -12.26
C VAL A 24 5.72 -17.00 -12.28
N ARG A 25 6.41 -15.99 -11.75
CA ARG A 25 7.88 -16.01 -11.63
C ARG A 25 8.40 -17.17 -10.79
N VAL A 26 7.67 -17.56 -9.73
CA VAL A 26 8.04 -18.66 -8.84
C VAL A 26 7.55 -20.00 -9.39
N TYR A 27 6.39 -19.99 -10.06
CA TYR A 27 5.71 -21.17 -10.58
C TYR A 27 5.44 -21.02 -12.08
N PRO A 28 6.44 -21.23 -12.96
CA PRO A 28 6.33 -20.94 -14.40
C PRO A 28 5.23 -21.71 -15.13
N TRP A 29 4.77 -22.86 -14.60
CA TRP A 29 3.66 -23.61 -15.19
C TRP A 29 2.31 -22.86 -15.11
N LEU A 30 2.22 -21.80 -14.31
CA LEU A 30 1.03 -20.95 -14.25
C LEU A 30 0.89 -20.03 -15.47
N GLU A 31 1.91 -19.95 -16.35
CA GLU A 31 1.81 -19.17 -17.61
C GLU A 31 0.67 -19.70 -18.51
N ASP A 32 0.39 -21.00 -18.49
CA ASP A 32 -0.70 -21.60 -19.24
C ASP A 32 -2.08 -21.04 -18.80
N GLU A 33 -2.21 -20.62 -17.54
CA GLU A 33 -3.47 -20.11 -16.98
C GLU A 33 -3.55 -18.58 -17.00
N TYR A 34 -2.45 -17.90 -16.66
CA TYR A 34 -2.44 -16.45 -16.44
C TYR A 34 -1.80 -15.63 -17.56
N GLY A 35 -1.20 -16.32 -18.55
CA GLY A 35 -0.44 -15.68 -19.63
C GLY A 35 1.06 -15.60 -19.34
N SER A 36 1.82 -15.26 -20.37
CA SER A 36 3.28 -15.23 -20.25
C SER A 36 3.75 -14.16 -19.24
N LEU A 37 4.87 -14.44 -18.58
CA LEU A 37 5.49 -13.50 -17.65
C LEU A 37 5.74 -12.12 -18.30
N TRP A 38 6.10 -12.10 -19.60
CA TRP A 38 6.32 -10.88 -20.37
C TRP A 38 5.05 -10.09 -20.62
N ASP A 39 3.95 -10.76 -20.95
CA ASP A 39 2.65 -10.09 -21.17
C ASP A 39 2.15 -9.47 -19.87
N ILE A 40 2.28 -10.19 -18.74
CA ILE A 40 1.93 -9.69 -17.41
C ILE A 40 2.78 -8.47 -17.06
N HIS A 41 4.10 -8.56 -17.27
CA HIS A 41 5.03 -7.47 -17.05
C HIS A 41 4.67 -6.22 -17.87
N ASP A 42 4.38 -6.37 -19.17
CA ASP A 42 4.02 -5.25 -20.02
C ASP A 42 2.68 -4.61 -19.62
N ARG A 43 1.73 -5.41 -19.12
CA ARG A 43 0.46 -4.91 -18.57
C ARG A 43 0.67 -4.07 -17.32
N ILE A 44 1.53 -4.51 -16.40
CA ILE A 44 1.89 -3.72 -15.21
C ILE A 44 2.46 -2.36 -15.64
N ARG A 45 3.39 -2.36 -16.61
CA ARG A 45 4.00 -1.12 -17.12
C ARG A 45 2.98 -0.19 -17.76
N GLU A 46 2.03 -0.73 -18.53
CA GLU A 46 0.95 0.05 -19.16
C GLU A 46 0.08 0.72 -18.11
N ILE A 47 -0.33 -0.04 -17.06
CA ILE A 47 -1.14 0.48 -15.96
C ILE A 47 -0.38 1.56 -15.19
N ALA A 48 0.89 1.32 -14.86
CA ALA A 48 1.72 2.30 -14.15
C ALA A 48 1.85 3.63 -14.92
N ARG A 49 1.99 3.58 -16.25
CA ARG A 49 2.01 4.78 -17.09
C ARG A 49 0.66 5.53 -17.10
N ILE A 50 -0.45 4.80 -17.11
CA ILE A 50 -1.78 5.42 -17.00
C ILE A 50 -1.92 6.11 -15.65
N ILE A 51 -1.52 5.46 -14.56
CA ILE A 51 -1.54 6.05 -13.22
C ILE A 51 -0.65 7.29 -13.15
N GLN A 52 0.55 7.25 -13.74
CA GLN A 52 1.44 8.42 -13.81
C GLN A 52 0.81 9.61 -14.53
N GLU A 53 0.07 9.37 -15.61
CA GLU A 53 -0.66 10.45 -16.31
C GLU A 53 -1.84 10.97 -15.46
N LEU A 54 -2.59 10.10 -14.78
CA LEU A 54 -3.69 10.51 -13.91
C LEU A 54 -3.22 11.35 -12.71
N LEU A 55 -2.01 11.12 -12.19
CA LEU A 55 -1.45 11.92 -11.09
C LEU A 55 -1.22 13.39 -11.45
N LYS A 56 -1.24 13.75 -12.73
CA LYS A 56 -1.18 15.17 -13.19
C LYS A 56 -2.50 15.90 -12.89
N ASP A 57 -3.60 15.17 -12.73
CA ASP A 57 -4.88 15.73 -12.35
C ASP A 57 -4.91 16.02 -10.83
N LYS A 58 -4.88 17.31 -10.49
CA LYS A 58 -4.87 17.78 -9.11
C LYS A 58 -6.25 17.78 -8.46
N ASP A 59 -7.30 17.60 -9.23
CA ASP A 59 -8.69 17.58 -8.74
C ASP A 59 -9.08 16.19 -8.22
N LEU A 60 -8.25 15.17 -8.45
CA LEU A 60 -8.45 13.84 -7.86
C LEU A 60 -8.45 13.90 -6.32
N PRO A 61 -9.32 13.13 -5.65
CA PRO A 61 -9.33 13.02 -4.20
C PRO A 61 -7.94 12.68 -3.64
N VAL A 62 -7.53 13.35 -2.58
CA VAL A 62 -6.19 13.20 -1.99
C VAL A 62 -5.88 11.75 -1.63
N ASP A 63 -6.85 11.01 -1.11
CA ASP A 63 -6.67 9.59 -0.78
C ASP A 63 -6.41 8.73 -2.03
N THR A 64 -7.11 9.01 -3.13
CA THR A 64 -6.89 8.35 -4.42
C THR A 64 -5.49 8.66 -4.97
N ARG A 65 -5.08 9.94 -4.92
CA ARG A 65 -3.73 10.35 -5.33
C ARG A 65 -2.66 9.65 -4.49
N ALA A 66 -2.85 9.56 -3.18
CA ALA A 66 -1.93 8.86 -2.29
C ALA A 66 -1.81 7.36 -2.66
N GLY A 67 -2.91 6.70 -2.99
CA GLY A 67 -2.90 5.32 -3.48
C GLY A 67 -2.11 5.18 -4.78
N TYR A 68 -2.32 6.06 -5.75
CA TYR A 68 -1.60 6.04 -7.02
C TYR A 68 -0.10 6.32 -6.89
N VAL A 69 0.29 7.20 -5.96
CA VAL A 69 1.71 7.43 -5.66
C VAL A 69 2.37 6.16 -5.17
N VAL A 70 1.73 5.45 -4.26
CA VAL A 70 2.22 4.16 -3.75
C VAL A 70 2.31 3.13 -4.88
N ASP A 71 1.32 3.07 -5.76
CA ASP A 71 1.31 2.17 -6.93
C ASP A 71 2.50 2.42 -7.85
N LEU A 72 2.90 3.68 -8.07
CA LEU A 72 4.11 4.00 -8.84
C LEU A 72 5.40 3.60 -8.12
N MET A 73 5.45 3.73 -6.80
CA MET A 73 6.58 3.25 -6.00
C MET A 73 6.72 1.72 -6.08
N ASP A 74 5.60 0.99 -6.06
CA ASP A 74 5.59 -0.47 -6.24
C ASP A 74 6.04 -0.85 -7.67
N ALA A 75 5.59 -0.11 -8.69
CA ALA A 75 6.06 -0.30 -10.05
C ALA A 75 7.56 -0.01 -10.18
N TYR A 76 8.09 1.02 -9.50
CA TYR A 76 9.52 1.28 -9.44
C TYR A 76 10.31 0.09 -8.89
N LEU A 77 9.83 -0.58 -7.85
CA LEU A 77 10.50 -1.76 -7.29
C LEU A 77 10.62 -2.91 -8.30
N LEU A 78 9.69 -2.99 -9.27
CA LEU A 78 9.74 -4.00 -10.33
C LEU A 78 10.66 -3.58 -11.49
N TYR A 79 10.60 -2.31 -11.91
CA TYR A 79 11.25 -1.85 -13.13
C TYR A 79 12.58 -1.13 -12.91
N SER A 80 12.85 -0.64 -11.70
CA SER A 80 13.95 0.28 -11.39
C SER A 80 13.95 1.54 -12.30
N ASP A 81 12.78 1.92 -12.83
CA ASP A 81 12.63 3.12 -13.65
C ASP A 81 12.44 4.35 -12.75
N MET A 82 13.50 5.14 -12.62
CA MET A 82 13.53 6.34 -11.78
C MET A 82 12.40 7.32 -12.09
N LYS A 83 11.86 7.33 -13.31
CA LYS A 83 10.75 8.22 -13.66
C LYS A 83 9.48 7.92 -12.85
N PHE A 84 9.26 6.65 -12.50
CA PHE A 84 8.15 6.30 -11.60
C PHE A 84 8.40 6.80 -10.19
N LEU A 85 9.61 6.60 -9.66
CA LEU A 85 9.94 7.04 -8.30
C LEU A 85 9.96 8.56 -8.16
N ASP A 86 10.61 9.27 -9.09
CA ASP A 86 10.68 10.73 -9.07
C ASP A 86 9.28 11.35 -9.14
N SER A 87 8.45 10.90 -10.09
CA SER A 87 7.06 11.36 -10.19
C SER A 87 6.25 11.05 -8.94
N ALA A 88 6.48 9.89 -8.32
CA ALA A 88 5.79 9.48 -7.10
C ALA A 88 6.21 10.36 -5.92
N LEU A 89 7.50 10.60 -5.71
CA LEU A 89 8.01 11.42 -4.62
C LEU A 89 7.58 12.88 -4.74
N ASP A 90 7.60 13.46 -5.94
CA ASP A 90 7.14 14.83 -6.18
C ASP A 90 5.67 15.00 -5.72
N VAL A 91 4.80 14.07 -6.13
CA VAL A 91 3.38 14.13 -5.75
C VAL A 91 3.18 13.75 -4.27
N ALA A 92 3.97 12.81 -3.73
CA ALA A 92 3.93 12.47 -2.31
C ALA A 92 4.15 13.69 -1.42
N TYR A 93 5.22 14.43 -1.69
CA TYR A 93 5.54 15.62 -0.90
C TYR A 93 4.59 16.79 -1.20
N GLU A 94 4.03 16.91 -2.39
CA GLU A 94 2.93 17.85 -2.66
C GLU A 94 1.70 17.56 -1.77
N ILE A 95 1.38 16.27 -1.56
CA ILE A 95 0.28 15.84 -0.69
C ILE A 95 0.60 16.07 0.79
N LEU A 96 1.81 15.73 1.22
CA LEU A 96 2.21 15.72 2.62
C LEU A 96 2.62 17.11 3.13
N ILE A 97 3.20 17.96 2.26
CA ILE A 97 3.64 19.31 2.60
C ILE A 97 2.85 20.33 1.78
N PRO A 98 1.69 20.78 2.30
CA PRO A 98 0.86 21.76 1.61
C PRO A 98 1.65 23.07 1.33
N LYS A 99 1.31 23.73 0.24
CA LYS A 99 1.94 24.96 -0.20
C LYS A 99 2.03 26.00 0.94
N GLY A 100 3.22 26.50 1.20
CA GLY A 100 3.49 27.47 2.27
C GLY A 100 3.71 26.83 3.65
N ARG A 101 3.87 25.54 3.73
CA ARG A 101 4.27 24.79 4.93
C ARG A 101 5.67 24.21 4.72
N ASP A 102 6.39 24.02 5.81
CA ASP A 102 7.73 23.41 5.88
C ASP A 102 7.73 22.06 6.62
N LYS A 103 6.55 21.59 7.03
CA LYS A 103 6.35 20.36 7.78
C LYS A 103 5.22 19.54 7.19
N ILE A 104 5.27 18.24 7.45
CA ILE A 104 4.20 17.31 7.05
C ILE A 104 2.91 17.65 7.79
N VAL A 105 1.83 17.78 7.01
CA VAL A 105 0.46 17.94 7.49
C VAL A 105 -0.38 16.83 6.92
N LEU A 106 -0.86 15.93 7.78
CA LEU A 106 -1.70 14.81 7.33
C LEU A 106 -3.04 15.32 6.79
N PRO A 107 -3.33 15.11 5.50
CA PRO A 107 -4.60 15.56 4.92
C PRO A 107 -5.79 14.72 5.42
N CYS A 108 -5.55 13.44 5.71
CA CYS A 108 -6.51 12.51 6.29
C CYS A 108 -5.76 11.33 6.94
N ARG A 109 -6.53 10.46 7.64
CA ARG A 109 -5.96 9.30 8.35
C ARG A 109 -6.50 8.00 7.74
N THR A 110 -6.14 7.77 6.50
CA THR A 110 -6.56 6.60 5.73
C THR A 110 -5.43 5.59 5.59
N PRO A 111 -5.75 4.34 5.24
CA PRO A 111 -4.75 3.34 4.88
C PRO A 111 -3.79 3.79 3.78
N ASN A 112 -4.30 4.49 2.75
CA ASN A 112 -3.45 4.97 1.64
C ASN A 112 -2.43 6.02 2.11
N ILE A 113 -2.82 6.97 2.96
CA ILE A 113 -1.88 7.95 3.54
C ILE A 113 -0.86 7.26 4.45
N CYS A 114 -1.28 6.29 5.25
CA CYS A 114 -0.35 5.55 6.09
C CYS A 114 0.67 4.77 5.25
N ARG A 115 0.23 4.12 4.18
CA ARG A 115 1.12 3.42 3.24
C ARG A 115 2.05 4.38 2.50
N LEU A 116 1.55 5.56 2.09
CA LEU A 116 2.36 6.61 1.50
C LEU A 116 3.50 7.03 2.42
N LEU A 117 3.23 7.26 3.70
CA LEU A 117 4.24 7.60 4.70
C LEU A 117 5.27 6.47 4.89
N CYS A 118 4.83 5.20 4.93
CA CYS A 118 5.73 4.05 4.97
C CYS A 118 6.71 4.07 3.79
N ASN A 119 6.18 4.27 2.58
CA ASN A 119 6.98 4.27 1.37
C ASN A 119 7.90 5.51 1.29
N CYS A 120 7.43 6.69 1.69
CA CYS A 120 8.29 7.87 1.79
C CYS A 120 9.46 7.61 2.76
N TYR A 121 9.19 7.06 3.95
CA TYR A 121 10.26 6.68 4.87
C TYR A 121 11.22 5.67 4.24
N TYR A 122 10.70 4.62 3.59
CA TYR A 122 11.51 3.56 2.98
C TYR A 122 12.46 4.11 1.90
N PHE A 123 11.97 4.99 1.03
CA PHE A 123 12.75 5.49 -0.10
C PHE A 123 13.66 6.68 0.24
N THR A 124 13.29 7.49 1.24
CA THR A 124 14.01 8.75 1.54
C THR A 124 14.67 8.78 2.91
N GLY A 125 14.28 7.90 3.81
CA GLY A 125 14.73 7.93 5.21
C GLY A 125 14.13 9.08 6.03
N ASP A 126 13.05 9.74 5.55
CA ASP A 126 12.43 10.86 6.25
C ASP A 126 11.84 10.43 7.60
N ALA A 127 12.53 10.81 8.68
CA ALA A 127 12.18 10.42 10.03
C ALA A 127 10.80 10.94 10.48
N GLU A 128 10.32 12.08 9.95
CA GLU A 128 8.99 12.60 10.26
C GLU A 128 7.90 11.66 9.72
N CYS A 129 8.07 11.13 8.51
CA CYS A 129 7.20 10.10 7.95
C CYS A 129 7.14 8.87 8.86
N GLY A 130 8.29 8.39 9.34
CA GLY A 130 8.35 7.24 10.24
C GLY A 130 7.60 7.44 11.54
N VAL A 131 7.79 8.60 12.19
CA VAL A 131 7.07 8.92 13.45
C VAL A 131 5.55 8.98 13.23
N LEU A 132 5.10 9.57 12.12
CA LEU A 132 3.68 9.69 11.81
C LEU A 132 3.05 8.33 11.52
N VAL A 133 3.74 7.45 10.78
CA VAL A 133 3.32 6.06 10.56
C VAL A 133 3.11 5.34 11.88
N GLY A 134 4.07 5.41 12.80
CA GLY A 134 3.97 4.74 14.09
C GLY A 134 2.71 5.14 14.85
N LYS A 135 2.40 6.45 14.88
CA LYS A 135 1.17 6.95 15.52
C LYS A 135 -0.08 6.41 14.85
N MET A 136 -0.15 6.43 13.51
CA MET A 136 -1.32 5.95 12.76
C MET A 136 -1.52 4.45 12.94
N VAL A 137 -0.46 3.66 12.94
CA VAL A 137 -0.52 2.21 13.16
C VAL A 137 -1.02 1.88 14.57
N MET A 138 -0.52 2.58 15.59
CA MET A 138 -0.99 2.35 16.97
C MET A 138 -2.46 2.74 17.15
N GLU A 139 -2.92 3.81 16.52
CA GLU A 139 -4.34 4.18 16.48
C GLU A 139 -5.17 3.08 15.79
N ALA A 140 -4.73 2.61 14.61
CA ALA A 140 -5.43 1.55 13.87
C ALA A 140 -5.54 0.25 14.67
N LEU A 141 -4.47 -0.14 15.37
CA LEU A 141 -4.48 -1.29 16.29
C LEU A 141 -5.54 -1.13 17.39
N GLY A 142 -5.70 0.08 17.93
CA GLY A 142 -6.75 0.40 18.90
C GLY A 142 -8.15 0.18 18.33
N TYR A 143 -8.46 0.71 17.14
CA TYR A 143 -9.73 0.52 16.45
C TYR A 143 -10.01 -0.95 16.11
N MET A 144 -9.01 -1.67 15.64
CA MET A 144 -9.14 -3.10 15.33
C MET A 144 -9.46 -3.93 16.59
N ARG A 145 -8.88 -3.58 17.75
CA ARG A 145 -9.23 -4.23 19.03
C ARG A 145 -10.68 -4.00 19.42
N GLY A 146 -11.19 -2.79 19.26
CA GLY A 146 -12.59 -2.43 19.52
C GLY A 146 -13.58 -3.11 18.58
N GLY A 147 -13.14 -3.59 17.43
CA GLY A 147 -13.99 -4.15 16.38
C GLY A 147 -14.64 -3.07 15.51
N GLU A 148 -14.21 -1.82 15.63
CA GLU A 148 -14.77 -0.64 14.95
C GLU A 148 -14.12 -0.33 13.60
N CYS A 149 -13.27 -1.22 13.10
CA CYS A 149 -12.53 -1.00 11.86
C CYS A 149 -13.23 -1.67 10.67
N ASP A 150 -13.81 -0.87 9.77
CA ASP A 150 -14.48 -1.37 8.57
C ASP A 150 -13.49 -1.85 7.50
N ASP A 151 -12.30 -1.25 7.43
CA ASP A 151 -11.26 -1.54 6.42
C ASP A 151 -10.08 -2.35 7.01
N TRP A 152 -10.41 -3.33 7.84
CA TRP A 152 -9.43 -4.10 8.60
C TRP A 152 -8.40 -4.84 7.75
N VAL A 153 -8.73 -5.26 6.52
CA VAL A 153 -7.78 -5.94 5.61
C VAL A 153 -6.66 -5.00 5.18
N ARG A 154 -7.02 -3.78 4.77
CA ARG A 154 -6.03 -2.78 4.37
C ARG A 154 -5.16 -2.36 5.54
N TRP A 155 -5.76 -2.11 6.71
CA TRP A 155 -5.01 -1.78 7.91
C TRP A 155 -4.09 -2.92 8.34
N TRP A 156 -4.55 -4.17 8.24
CA TRP A 156 -3.72 -5.32 8.54
C TRP A 156 -2.47 -5.38 7.66
N ASN A 157 -2.62 -5.18 6.35
CA ASN A 157 -1.50 -5.15 5.42
C ASN A 157 -0.49 -4.04 5.75
N ILE A 158 -0.99 -2.86 6.16
CA ILE A 158 -0.14 -1.74 6.57
C ILE A 158 0.58 -2.03 7.89
N ILE A 159 -0.08 -2.66 8.85
CA ILE A 159 0.54 -3.08 10.11
C ILE A 159 1.67 -4.08 9.84
N CYS A 160 1.47 -5.01 8.92
CA CYS A 160 2.53 -5.93 8.51
C CYS A 160 3.70 -5.20 7.85
N LEU A 161 3.43 -4.30 6.92
CA LEU A 161 4.45 -3.46 6.28
C LEU A 161 5.21 -2.62 7.31
N TYR A 162 4.51 -2.02 8.27
CA TYR A 162 5.12 -1.26 9.35
C TYR A 162 6.03 -2.12 10.24
N ASP A 163 5.61 -3.33 10.58
CA ASP A 163 6.43 -4.28 11.35
C ASP A 163 7.75 -4.59 10.61
N ASP A 164 7.67 -4.80 9.29
CA ASP A 164 8.85 -5.04 8.46
C ASP A 164 9.82 -3.85 8.46
N ILE A 165 9.32 -2.62 8.29
CA ILE A 165 10.16 -1.41 8.26
C ILE A 165 10.58 -0.93 9.65
N SER A 166 9.90 -1.31 10.72
CA SER A 166 10.18 -0.84 12.09
C SER A 166 11.60 -1.19 12.55
N GLY A 167 12.14 -2.29 12.04
CA GLY A 167 13.55 -2.65 12.28
C GLY A 167 14.55 -1.65 11.72
N MET A 168 14.20 -0.94 10.66
CA MET A 168 15.04 0.10 10.04
C MET A 168 14.94 1.43 10.77
N MET A 169 13.86 1.67 11.52
CA MET A 169 13.55 2.91 12.20
C MET A 169 14.22 3.05 13.58
N GLY A 170 15.02 2.07 14.00
CA GLY A 170 15.73 2.12 15.27
C GLY A 170 14.86 2.00 16.51
N PHE A 171 13.66 1.39 16.39
CA PHE A 171 12.83 1.10 17.55
C PHE A 171 13.54 0.22 18.57
N SER A 172 13.25 0.47 19.86
CA SER A 172 13.73 -0.37 20.94
C SER A 172 13.17 -1.80 20.82
N ILE A 173 13.86 -2.75 21.47
CA ILE A 173 13.38 -4.15 21.49
C ILE A 173 11.99 -4.22 22.14
N GLU A 174 11.73 -3.38 23.16
CA GLU A 174 10.45 -3.33 23.85
C GLU A 174 9.31 -2.87 22.94
N GLU A 175 9.52 -1.79 22.16
CA GLU A 175 8.53 -1.30 21.21
C GLU A 175 8.21 -2.32 20.13
N ARG A 176 9.23 -2.99 19.59
CA ARG A 176 9.06 -4.05 18.59
C ARG A 176 8.35 -5.28 19.17
N THR A 177 8.66 -5.65 20.42
CA THR A 177 7.99 -6.75 21.11
C THR A 177 6.51 -6.43 21.31
N GLN A 178 6.20 -5.20 21.76
CA GLN A 178 4.82 -4.76 21.93
C GLN A 178 4.03 -4.79 20.62
N LEU A 179 4.61 -4.30 19.52
CA LEU A 179 3.98 -4.34 18.20
C LEU A 179 3.73 -5.78 17.75
N SER A 180 4.71 -6.67 17.94
CA SER A 180 4.60 -8.09 17.59
C SER A 180 3.53 -8.81 18.41
N GLU A 181 3.46 -8.55 19.72
CA GLU A 181 2.42 -9.11 20.59
C GLU A 181 1.02 -8.66 20.13
N GLU A 182 0.83 -7.38 19.82
CA GLU A 182 -0.43 -6.86 19.34
C GLU A 182 -0.82 -7.47 18.00
N LYS A 183 0.12 -7.58 17.08
CA LYS A 183 -0.08 -8.24 15.78
C LYS A 183 -0.51 -9.70 15.97
N ASN A 184 0.14 -10.44 16.87
CA ASN A 184 -0.21 -11.83 17.18
C ASN A 184 -1.59 -11.97 17.81
N ARG A 185 -2.00 -11.05 18.69
CA ARG A 185 -3.37 -11.03 19.26
C ARG A 185 -4.44 -10.84 18.18
N LEU A 186 -4.16 -10.03 17.17
CA LEU A 186 -5.11 -9.77 16.08
C LEU A 186 -5.15 -10.88 15.04
N ILE A 187 -4.08 -11.66 14.84
CA ILE A 187 -4.02 -12.71 13.81
C ILE A 187 -5.14 -13.75 14.00
N VAL A 188 -5.48 -14.07 15.24
CA VAL A 188 -6.56 -15.00 15.55
C VAL A 188 -7.92 -14.42 15.11
N ARG A 189 -8.15 -13.13 15.34
CA ARG A 189 -9.39 -12.44 14.93
C ARG A 189 -9.51 -12.33 13.41
N VAL A 190 -8.40 -12.03 12.73
CA VAL A 190 -8.34 -11.98 11.26
C VAL A 190 -8.72 -13.34 10.69
N LYS A 191 -8.08 -14.43 11.15
CA LYS A 191 -8.38 -15.80 10.72
C LYS A 191 -9.83 -16.21 10.99
N GLN A 192 -10.40 -15.77 12.12
CA GLN A 192 -11.80 -16.04 12.42
C GLN A 192 -12.75 -15.30 11.48
N LYS A 193 -12.43 -14.04 11.10
CA LYS A 193 -13.21 -13.29 10.11
C LYS A 193 -13.12 -13.92 8.72
N GLU A 194 -11.93 -14.29 8.28
CA GLU A 194 -11.73 -14.99 6.99
C GLU A 194 -12.55 -16.28 6.95
N LYS A 195 -12.48 -17.09 7.99
CA LYS A 195 -13.26 -18.34 8.07
C LYS A 195 -14.76 -18.09 7.94
N LYS A 196 -15.31 -17.09 8.64
CA LYS A 196 -16.72 -16.72 8.53
C LYS A 196 -17.11 -16.22 7.15
N MET A 197 -16.21 -15.46 6.47
CA MET A 197 -16.45 -15.00 5.10
C MET A 197 -16.49 -16.17 4.12
N VAL A 198 -15.57 -17.12 4.22
CA VAL A 198 -15.55 -18.34 3.39
C VAL A 198 -16.82 -19.18 3.63
N GLU A 199 -17.21 -19.39 4.89
CA GLU A 199 -18.44 -20.11 5.24
C GLU A 199 -19.70 -19.44 4.68
N ALA A 200 -19.77 -18.09 4.71
CA ALA A 200 -20.88 -17.34 4.13
C ALA A 200 -20.95 -17.49 2.60
N ILE A 201 -19.82 -17.47 1.91
CA ILE A 201 -19.74 -17.63 0.45
C ILE A 201 -20.12 -19.07 0.03
N THR A 202 -19.67 -20.08 0.79
CA THR A 202 -19.96 -21.49 0.49
C THR A 202 -21.38 -21.93 0.84
N SER A 203 -22.12 -21.12 1.61
CA SER A 203 -23.52 -21.38 1.98
C SER A 203 -24.54 -20.65 1.07
N MET A 204 -24.07 -19.89 0.10
CA MET A 204 -24.88 -19.24 -0.95
C MET A 204 -24.99 -20.11 -2.20
#